data_64f6c590f7eee0afa841d5747c30a9ee
#
_entry.id   64f6c590f7eee0afa841d5747c30a9ee
#
_cell.length_a   1.000
_cell.length_b   1.000
_cell.length_c   1.000
_cell.angle_alpha   90.00
_cell.angle_beta   90.00
_cell.angle_gamma   90.00
#
_symmetry.space_group_name_H-M   'P 1'
#
loop_
_entity.id
_entity.type
_entity.pdbx_description
1 polymer ?
#
loop_
_entity_poly.entity_id
_entity_poly.type
_entity_poly.pdbx_seq_one_letter_code
_entity_poly.pdbx_strand_id
1 'polypeptide(L)'
;IRMGSAAANLVNREFESHGPRAILLTDITYIPLCGRFCYLSTILDACTKQVLAYAMSESLEVDFVLETVQLLVKHHGISLSKETVIHSDQGTHYTSLKFIQLVENSALRRSMSRRGNCWDNAPQESFFGHMKDELASEIPGWTSFEAAKASIDRWMDYYNNDRCQWDLAKLSPNEYYHYITTGEYPAGMLPLWVK
;
A
#
# COMPACT_ATOMS: atom_id res chain seq x y z
N ILE A 1 -3.28 -10.16 -22.62
CA ILE A 1 -2.82 -8.86 -22.06
C ILE A 1 -1.66 -8.37 -22.91
N ARG A 2 -1.75 -7.16 -23.49
CA ARG A 2 -0.58 -6.55 -24.15
C ARG A 2 0.38 -6.06 -23.06
N MET A 3 1.63 -6.50 -23.13
CA MET A 3 2.67 -6.14 -22.16
C MET A 3 3.44 -4.91 -22.67
N GLY A 4 3.71 -3.97 -21.76
CA GLY A 4 4.60 -2.85 -21.98
C GLY A 4 6.03 -3.12 -21.48
N SER A 5 6.93 -2.16 -21.63
CA SER A 5 8.28 -2.25 -21.12
C SER A 5 8.33 -2.08 -19.60
N ALA A 6 9.26 -2.79 -18.94
CA ALA A 6 9.57 -2.55 -17.53
C ALA A 6 10.13 -1.13 -17.34
N ALA A 7 9.70 -0.46 -16.26
CA ALA A 7 10.25 0.83 -15.87
C ALA A 7 11.59 0.68 -15.13
N ALA A 8 12.42 1.73 -15.12
CA ALA A 8 13.63 1.76 -14.33
C ALA A 8 13.31 1.77 -12.82
N ASN A 9 14.19 1.21 -11.99
CA ASN A 9 14.10 1.35 -10.55
C ASN A 9 14.58 2.76 -10.14
N LEU A 10 13.64 3.61 -9.73
CA LEU A 10 13.89 4.98 -9.29
C LEU A 10 14.06 5.09 -7.77
N VAL A 11 13.65 4.08 -7.02
CA VAL A 11 13.59 4.11 -5.55
C VAL A 11 14.90 3.69 -4.92
N ASN A 12 15.63 2.71 -5.51
CA ASN A 12 16.91 2.20 -5.02
C ASN A 12 16.94 1.86 -3.51
N ARG A 13 15.80 1.40 -2.94
CA ARG A 13 15.62 1.11 -1.51
C ARG A 13 15.67 2.31 -0.57
N GLU A 14 15.64 3.51 -1.07
CA GLU A 14 15.61 4.74 -0.28
C GLU A 14 14.16 5.10 0.09
N PHE A 15 13.45 4.17 0.73
CA PHE A 15 12.01 4.28 1.01
C PHE A 15 11.66 5.43 1.96
N GLU A 16 12.51 5.67 2.96
CA GLU A 16 12.22 6.62 4.06
C GLU A 16 12.91 7.98 3.87
N SER A 17 13.85 8.09 2.94
CA SER A 17 14.60 9.33 2.69
C SER A 17 13.79 10.42 1.99
N HIS A 18 12.61 10.05 1.47
CA HIS A 18 11.70 10.95 0.79
C HIS A 18 10.49 11.26 1.68
N GLY A 19 9.94 12.46 1.55
CA GLY A 19 8.77 12.89 2.34
C GLY A 19 7.48 12.12 1.97
N PRO A 20 6.38 12.41 2.68
CA PRO A 20 5.09 11.79 2.42
C PRO A 20 4.63 12.03 0.98
N ARG A 21 3.98 11.03 0.39
CA ARG A 21 3.47 11.02 -1.00
C ARG A 21 4.56 11.04 -2.09
N ALA A 22 5.84 10.96 -1.72
CA ALA A 22 6.91 10.92 -2.72
C ALA A 22 7.05 9.53 -3.36
N ILE A 23 7.02 8.47 -2.56
CA ILE A 23 7.11 7.08 -3.02
C ILE A 23 5.92 6.29 -2.50
N LEU A 24 5.16 5.73 -3.41
CA LEU A 24 4.03 4.84 -3.15
C LEU A 24 4.40 3.44 -3.61
N LEU A 25 4.19 2.46 -2.73
CA LEU A 25 4.47 1.05 -3.00
C LEU A 25 3.15 0.35 -3.33
N THR A 26 3.11 -0.44 -4.39
CA THR A 26 1.94 -1.24 -4.73
C THR A 26 2.31 -2.69 -4.93
N ASP A 27 1.46 -3.57 -4.40
CA ASP A 27 1.64 -5.02 -4.53
C ASP A 27 0.31 -5.74 -4.33
N ILE A 28 0.30 -7.03 -4.66
CA ILE A 28 -0.84 -7.93 -4.52
C ILE A 28 -0.49 -9.05 -3.56
N THR A 29 -1.38 -9.34 -2.62
CA THR A 29 -1.28 -10.54 -1.79
C THR A 29 -2.46 -11.48 -1.99
N TYR A 30 -2.20 -12.76 -1.78
CA TYR A 30 -3.16 -13.86 -1.85
C TYR A 30 -3.65 -14.16 -0.44
N ILE A 31 -4.97 -14.27 -0.27
CA ILE A 31 -5.62 -14.53 1.00
C ILE A 31 -6.48 -15.79 0.88
N PRO A 32 -6.25 -16.82 1.72
CA PRO A 32 -7.05 -18.04 1.69
C PRO A 32 -8.53 -17.74 2.00
N LEU A 33 -9.44 -18.30 1.20
CA LEU A 33 -10.88 -18.16 1.38
C LEU A 33 -11.60 -19.41 0.89
N CYS A 34 -12.23 -20.19 1.78
CA CYS A 34 -13.07 -21.35 1.44
C CYS A 34 -12.41 -22.33 0.45
N GLY A 35 -11.14 -22.71 0.69
CA GLY A 35 -10.39 -23.62 -0.18
C GLY A 35 -9.91 -23.02 -1.50
N ARG A 36 -10.09 -21.72 -1.70
CA ARG A 36 -9.62 -20.89 -2.82
C ARG A 36 -8.77 -19.73 -2.30
N PHE A 37 -8.48 -18.79 -3.16
CA PHE A 37 -7.88 -17.51 -2.81
C PHE A 37 -8.78 -16.37 -3.25
N CYS A 38 -8.81 -15.32 -2.46
CA CYS A 38 -9.11 -13.98 -2.93
C CYS A 38 -7.81 -13.14 -2.93
N TYR A 39 -7.86 -12.00 -3.55
CA TYR A 39 -6.71 -11.17 -3.84
C TYR A 39 -6.92 -9.78 -3.28
N LEU A 40 -5.87 -9.22 -2.72
CA LEU A 40 -5.86 -7.86 -2.20
C LEU A 40 -4.74 -7.08 -2.87
N SER A 41 -5.09 -6.00 -3.56
CA SER A 41 -4.16 -5.00 -4.08
C SER A 41 -4.13 -3.82 -3.13
N THR A 42 -2.94 -3.31 -2.81
CA THR A 42 -2.78 -2.15 -1.91
C THR A 42 -1.82 -1.14 -2.49
N ILE A 43 -1.98 0.12 -2.09
CA ILE A 43 -1.01 1.20 -2.30
C ILE A 43 -0.65 1.79 -0.94
N LEU A 44 0.61 1.65 -0.57
CA LEU A 44 1.20 2.07 0.69
C LEU A 44 2.13 3.28 0.48
N ASP A 45 2.01 4.30 1.30
CA ASP A 45 3.00 5.38 1.35
C ASP A 45 4.27 4.88 2.05
N ALA A 46 5.40 4.93 1.36
CA ALA A 46 6.66 4.40 1.90
C ALA A 46 7.16 5.17 3.12
N CYS A 47 6.89 6.48 3.20
CA CYS A 47 7.29 7.34 4.30
C CYS A 47 6.40 7.16 5.53
N THR A 48 5.08 7.28 5.35
CA THR A 48 4.11 7.30 6.46
C THR A 48 3.56 5.93 6.83
N LYS A 49 3.81 4.92 5.99
CA LYS A 49 3.21 3.57 6.07
C LYS A 49 1.67 3.57 5.96
N GLN A 50 1.04 4.69 5.59
CA GLN A 50 -0.41 4.73 5.37
C GLN A 50 -0.79 3.83 4.19
N VAL A 51 -1.84 3.03 4.36
CA VAL A 51 -2.56 2.43 3.24
C VAL A 51 -3.46 3.49 2.64
N LEU A 52 -3.11 3.98 1.45
CA LEU A 52 -3.82 5.06 0.79
C LEU A 52 -4.99 4.56 -0.05
N ALA A 53 -4.86 3.36 -0.59
CA ALA A 53 -5.92 2.70 -1.36
C ALA A 53 -5.72 1.19 -1.33
N TYR A 54 -6.82 0.46 -1.42
CA TYR A 54 -6.83 -0.99 -1.60
C TYR A 54 -8.11 -1.43 -2.31
N ALA A 55 -8.02 -2.57 -2.97
CA ALA A 55 -9.16 -3.25 -3.57
C ALA A 55 -9.01 -4.76 -3.43
N MET A 56 -10.12 -5.45 -3.25
CA MET A 56 -10.18 -6.91 -3.18
C MET A 56 -10.91 -7.49 -4.38
N SER A 57 -10.52 -8.69 -4.79
CA SER A 57 -11.16 -9.43 -5.88
C SER A 57 -11.13 -10.93 -5.65
N GLU A 58 -12.13 -11.64 -6.17
CA GLU A 58 -12.10 -13.10 -6.28
C GLU A 58 -11.35 -13.56 -7.56
N SER A 59 -11.01 -12.65 -8.46
CA SER A 59 -10.28 -12.90 -9.71
C SER A 59 -8.95 -12.17 -9.73
N LEU A 60 -7.90 -12.85 -10.18
CA LEU A 60 -6.55 -12.28 -10.34
C LEU A 60 -6.41 -11.57 -11.70
N GLU A 61 -7.38 -10.75 -12.07
CA GLU A 61 -7.33 -9.93 -13.27
C GLU A 61 -6.79 -8.54 -12.98
N VAL A 62 -6.38 -7.80 -14.01
CA VAL A 62 -5.78 -6.47 -13.83
C VAL A 62 -6.77 -5.44 -13.27
N ASP A 63 -8.06 -5.65 -13.43
CA ASP A 63 -9.08 -4.62 -13.18
C ASP A 63 -9.13 -4.16 -11.72
N PHE A 64 -8.94 -5.06 -10.73
CA PHE A 64 -8.90 -4.63 -9.30
C PHE A 64 -7.62 -3.85 -8.95
N VAL A 65 -6.52 -4.08 -9.67
CA VAL A 65 -5.30 -3.26 -9.52
C VAL A 65 -5.53 -1.86 -10.10
N LEU A 66 -6.25 -1.77 -11.22
CA LEU A 66 -6.64 -0.47 -11.79
C LEU A 66 -7.59 0.28 -10.85
N GLU A 67 -8.55 -0.43 -10.24
CA GLU A 67 -9.45 0.12 -9.22
C GLU A 67 -8.66 0.72 -8.05
N THR A 68 -7.61 0.03 -7.58
CA THR A 68 -6.76 0.53 -6.49
C THR A 68 -6.11 1.88 -6.86
N VAL A 69 -5.61 2.04 -8.09
CA VAL A 69 -5.05 3.31 -8.56
C VAL A 69 -6.14 4.38 -8.70
N GLN A 70 -7.31 4.04 -9.18
CA GLN A 70 -8.45 4.98 -9.29
C GLN A 70 -8.89 5.47 -7.92
N LEU A 71 -8.96 4.59 -6.91
CA LEU A 71 -9.26 4.95 -5.53
C LEU A 71 -8.19 5.87 -4.94
N LEU A 72 -6.90 5.60 -5.19
CA LEU A 72 -5.81 6.49 -4.80
C LEU A 72 -6.02 7.91 -5.35
N VAL A 73 -6.22 8.03 -6.66
CA VAL A 73 -6.40 9.34 -7.30
C VAL A 73 -7.66 10.04 -6.81
N LYS A 74 -8.76 9.30 -6.62
CA LYS A 74 -10.03 9.85 -6.11
C LYS A 74 -9.90 10.43 -4.69
N HIS A 75 -9.22 9.73 -3.80
CA HIS A 75 -9.18 10.10 -2.37
C HIS A 75 -7.97 10.96 -2.01
N HIS A 76 -6.86 10.80 -2.71
CA HIS A 76 -5.59 11.44 -2.38
C HIS A 76 -4.98 12.29 -3.49
N GLY A 77 -5.64 12.40 -4.66
CA GLY A 77 -5.10 13.09 -5.84
C GLY A 77 -4.60 14.51 -5.57
N ILE A 78 -5.23 15.25 -4.66
CA ILE A 78 -4.81 16.60 -4.27
C ILE A 78 -3.44 16.61 -3.57
N SER A 79 -3.11 15.54 -2.84
CA SER A 79 -1.84 15.42 -2.12
C SER A 79 -0.71 14.81 -2.96
N LEU A 80 -1.02 14.34 -4.17
CA LEU A 80 -0.05 13.77 -5.10
C LEU A 80 0.54 14.86 -6.00
N SER A 81 1.77 14.64 -6.45
CA SER A 81 2.46 15.54 -7.36
C SER A 81 2.97 14.80 -8.60
N LYS A 82 3.44 15.54 -9.61
CA LYS A 82 4.09 14.95 -10.80
C LYS A 82 5.39 14.20 -10.48
N GLU A 83 5.96 14.44 -9.30
CA GLU A 83 7.15 13.74 -8.84
C GLU A 83 6.82 12.47 -8.05
N THR A 84 5.55 12.28 -7.68
CA THR A 84 5.11 11.06 -6.97
C THR A 84 5.40 9.83 -7.81
N VAL A 85 6.14 8.89 -7.21
CA VAL A 85 6.53 7.62 -7.83
C VAL A 85 5.63 6.51 -7.30
N ILE A 86 5.01 5.74 -8.20
CA ILE A 86 4.39 4.46 -7.85
C ILE A 86 5.36 3.33 -8.20
N HIS A 87 5.78 2.57 -7.19
CA HIS A 87 6.75 1.50 -7.30
C HIS A 87 6.08 0.14 -7.14
N SER A 88 6.37 -0.78 -8.05
CA SER A 88 5.84 -2.15 -8.07
C SER A 88 6.93 -3.16 -8.39
N ASP A 89 6.60 -4.43 -8.28
CA ASP A 89 7.37 -5.50 -8.90
C ASP A 89 7.19 -5.51 -10.44
N GLN A 90 7.80 -6.50 -11.12
CA GLN A 90 7.65 -6.71 -12.57
C GLN A 90 6.51 -7.70 -12.91
N GLY A 91 5.53 -7.84 -12.04
CA GLY A 91 4.36 -8.69 -12.26
C GLY A 91 3.55 -8.29 -13.51
N THR A 92 2.81 -9.26 -14.06
CA THR A 92 2.02 -9.08 -15.30
C THR A 92 0.96 -7.99 -15.18
N HIS A 93 0.43 -7.75 -13.99
CA HIS A 93 -0.53 -6.69 -13.70
C HIS A 93 0.10 -5.31 -13.93
N TYR A 94 1.30 -5.09 -13.40
CA TYR A 94 2.02 -3.82 -13.41
C TYR A 94 2.75 -3.53 -14.73
N THR A 95 2.98 -4.57 -15.56
CA THR A 95 3.50 -4.43 -16.93
C THR A 95 2.39 -4.39 -18.00
N SER A 96 1.12 -4.48 -17.59
CA SER A 96 -0.01 -4.35 -18.53
C SER A 96 -0.11 -2.93 -19.08
N LEU A 97 -0.47 -2.80 -20.35
CA LEU A 97 -0.67 -1.47 -20.97
C LEU A 97 -1.75 -0.67 -20.26
N LYS A 98 -2.81 -1.32 -19.76
CA LYS A 98 -3.89 -0.65 -19.02
C LYS A 98 -3.34 0.04 -17.76
N PHE A 99 -2.51 -0.66 -16.96
CA PHE A 99 -1.90 -0.09 -15.76
C PHE A 99 -0.97 1.06 -16.10
N ILE A 100 -0.09 0.86 -17.10
CA ILE A 100 0.85 1.88 -17.55
C ILE A 100 0.11 3.17 -17.95
N GLN A 101 -0.89 3.06 -18.82
CA GLN A 101 -1.69 4.20 -19.28
C GLN A 101 -2.43 4.90 -18.14
N LEU A 102 -2.99 4.13 -17.19
CA LEU A 102 -3.69 4.71 -16.04
C LEU A 102 -2.76 5.53 -15.16
N VAL A 103 -1.58 5.00 -14.83
CA VAL A 103 -0.59 5.69 -13.98
C VAL A 103 -0.08 6.97 -14.69
N GLU A 104 0.24 6.88 -15.98
CA GLU A 104 0.68 8.04 -16.78
C GLU A 104 -0.40 9.11 -16.92
N ASN A 105 -1.65 8.71 -17.18
CA ASN A 105 -2.79 9.62 -17.25
C ASN A 105 -3.10 10.28 -15.90
N SER A 106 -2.72 9.64 -14.80
CA SER A 106 -2.82 10.18 -13.45
C SER A 106 -1.65 11.10 -13.07
N ALA A 107 -0.77 11.41 -14.02
CA ALA A 107 0.44 12.22 -13.83
C ALA A 107 1.39 11.67 -12.75
N LEU A 108 1.42 10.35 -12.55
CA LEU A 108 2.33 9.66 -11.64
C LEU A 108 3.51 9.07 -12.41
N ARG A 109 4.65 8.97 -11.75
CA ARG A 109 5.85 8.33 -12.30
C ARG A 109 5.87 6.86 -11.93
N ARG A 110 6.30 6.02 -12.85
CA ARG A 110 6.45 4.58 -12.61
C ARG A 110 7.89 4.23 -12.22
N SER A 111 8.02 3.33 -11.26
CA SER A 111 9.27 2.67 -10.89
C SER A 111 9.01 1.18 -10.69
N MET A 112 9.99 0.35 -11.00
CA MET A 112 9.85 -1.11 -10.84
C MET A 112 11.08 -1.68 -10.14
N SER A 113 10.83 -2.67 -9.28
CA SER A 113 11.87 -3.47 -8.65
C SER A 113 12.77 -4.13 -9.72
N ARG A 114 14.03 -4.37 -9.38
CA ARG A 114 14.89 -5.19 -10.21
C ARG A 114 14.38 -6.62 -10.24
N ARG A 115 14.51 -7.26 -11.38
CA ARG A 115 13.99 -8.63 -11.57
C ARG A 115 14.58 -9.59 -10.54
N GLY A 116 13.70 -10.31 -9.82
CA GLY A 116 14.08 -11.28 -8.80
C GLY A 116 14.66 -10.67 -7.52
N ASN A 117 14.40 -9.39 -7.24
CA ASN A 117 14.92 -8.70 -6.06
C ASN A 117 13.75 -8.25 -5.14
N CYS A 118 13.34 -9.15 -4.23
CA CYS A 118 12.26 -8.88 -3.26
C CYS A 118 12.58 -7.73 -2.30
N TRP A 119 13.86 -7.47 -1.99
CA TRP A 119 14.26 -6.36 -1.12
C TRP A 119 13.84 -4.97 -1.63
N ASP A 120 13.56 -4.87 -2.92
CA ASP A 120 13.12 -3.62 -3.52
C ASP A 120 11.65 -3.29 -3.20
N ASN A 121 10.88 -4.20 -2.52
CA ASN A 121 9.51 -3.99 -2.05
C ASN A 121 9.29 -4.46 -0.59
N ALA A 122 10.35 -4.52 0.20
CA ALA A 122 10.33 -5.04 1.57
C ALA A 122 9.27 -4.39 2.50
N PRO A 123 8.98 -3.08 2.46
CA PRO A 123 7.95 -2.50 3.31
C PRO A 123 6.55 -3.05 3.01
N GLN A 124 6.24 -3.35 1.75
CA GLN A 124 4.97 -3.93 1.34
C GLN A 124 4.83 -5.38 1.80
N GLU A 125 5.93 -6.16 1.70
CA GLU A 125 5.98 -7.54 2.19
C GLU A 125 5.78 -7.58 3.71
N SER A 126 6.43 -6.69 4.45
CA SER A 126 6.27 -6.55 5.90
C SER A 126 4.83 -6.19 6.28
N PHE A 127 4.21 -5.26 5.56
CA PHE A 127 2.82 -4.87 5.75
C PHE A 127 1.87 -6.07 5.59
N PHE A 128 2.01 -6.84 4.51
CA PHE A 128 1.19 -8.04 4.29
C PHE A 128 1.44 -9.14 5.33
N GLY A 129 2.68 -9.28 5.79
CA GLY A 129 3.03 -10.20 6.88
C GLY A 129 2.25 -9.86 8.15
N HIS A 130 2.33 -8.62 8.63
CA HIS A 130 1.59 -8.17 9.80
C HIS A 130 0.07 -8.33 9.65
N MET A 131 -0.49 -7.97 8.51
CA MET A 131 -1.92 -8.15 8.26
C MET A 131 -2.33 -9.62 8.39
N LYS A 132 -1.61 -10.52 7.76
CA LYS A 132 -1.93 -11.96 7.80
C LYS A 132 -1.75 -12.57 9.18
N ASP A 133 -0.73 -12.16 9.91
CA ASP A 133 -0.47 -12.64 11.27
C ASP A 133 -1.55 -12.15 12.24
N GLU A 134 -1.95 -10.89 12.16
CA GLU A 134 -2.99 -10.32 13.02
C GLU A 134 -4.40 -10.85 12.70
N LEU A 135 -4.68 -11.19 11.44
CA LEU A 135 -5.94 -11.81 11.01
C LEU A 135 -5.92 -13.34 11.02
N ALA A 136 -4.83 -13.98 11.44
CA ALA A 136 -4.65 -15.44 11.36
C ALA A 136 -5.77 -16.24 12.06
N SER A 137 -6.33 -15.73 13.16
CA SER A 137 -7.44 -16.35 13.88
C SER A 137 -8.79 -16.15 13.21
N GLU A 138 -8.96 -15.11 12.39
CA GLU A 138 -10.23 -14.81 11.70
C GLU A 138 -10.34 -15.51 10.34
N ILE A 139 -9.23 -15.62 9.60
CA ILE A 139 -9.18 -16.16 8.24
C ILE A 139 -9.89 -17.52 8.10
N PRO A 140 -9.68 -18.51 9.00
CA PRO A 140 -10.37 -19.80 8.89
C PRO A 140 -11.89 -19.74 9.07
N GLY A 141 -12.39 -18.68 9.71
CA GLY A 141 -13.82 -18.45 9.97
C GLY A 141 -14.55 -17.72 8.84
N TRP A 142 -13.86 -17.23 7.81
CA TRP A 142 -14.51 -16.53 6.71
C TRP A 142 -15.25 -17.50 5.78
N THR A 143 -16.55 -17.27 5.63
CA THR A 143 -17.45 -18.14 4.87
C THR A 143 -17.81 -17.58 3.50
N SER A 144 -17.49 -16.30 3.24
CA SER A 144 -17.77 -15.62 1.96
C SER A 144 -16.76 -14.51 1.69
N PHE A 145 -16.73 -14.05 0.46
CA PHE A 145 -15.90 -12.91 0.05
C PHE A 145 -16.28 -11.63 0.81
N GLU A 146 -17.57 -11.39 1.03
CA GLU A 146 -18.08 -10.24 1.79
C GLU A 146 -17.62 -10.28 3.25
N ALA A 147 -17.61 -11.47 3.87
CA ALA A 147 -17.10 -11.64 5.23
C ALA A 147 -15.60 -11.34 5.33
N ALA A 148 -14.81 -11.86 4.39
CA ALA A 148 -13.39 -11.58 4.29
C ALA A 148 -13.13 -10.07 4.06
N LYS A 149 -13.88 -9.47 3.13
CA LYS A 149 -13.78 -8.04 2.83
C LYS A 149 -14.10 -7.18 4.05
N ALA A 150 -15.19 -7.47 4.74
CA ALA A 150 -15.57 -6.72 5.94
C ALA A 150 -14.52 -6.82 7.06
N SER A 151 -13.87 -7.98 7.23
CA SER A 151 -12.77 -8.16 8.18
C SER A 151 -11.54 -7.34 7.79
N ILE A 152 -11.17 -7.38 6.52
CA ILE A 152 -10.04 -6.61 6.00
C ILE A 152 -10.32 -5.11 6.06
N ASP A 153 -11.53 -4.64 5.73
CA ASP A 153 -11.92 -3.23 5.82
C ASP A 153 -11.75 -2.72 7.27
N ARG A 154 -12.19 -3.49 8.30
CA ARG A 154 -11.98 -3.15 9.71
C ARG A 154 -10.50 -3.12 10.08
N TRP A 155 -9.72 -4.10 9.59
CA TRP A 155 -8.28 -4.14 9.88
C TRP A 155 -7.54 -2.96 9.22
N MET A 156 -7.89 -2.57 8.00
CA MET A 156 -7.30 -1.41 7.31
C MET A 156 -7.60 -0.10 8.05
N ASP A 157 -8.82 0.05 8.55
CA ASP A 157 -9.20 1.20 9.39
C ASP A 157 -8.38 1.24 10.68
N TYR A 158 -8.33 0.13 11.42
CA TYR A 158 -7.49 -0.03 12.61
C TYR A 158 -6.00 0.23 12.31
N TYR A 159 -5.48 -0.34 11.22
CA TYR A 159 -4.08 -0.17 10.84
C TYR A 159 -3.71 1.31 10.64
N ASN A 160 -4.55 2.04 9.91
CA ASN A 160 -4.28 3.45 9.61
C ASN A 160 -4.50 4.38 10.80
N ASN A 161 -5.50 4.10 11.67
CA ASN A 161 -5.95 5.04 12.68
C ASN A 161 -5.50 4.71 14.11
N ASP A 162 -5.31 3.42 14.45
CA ASP A 162 -5.13 3.00 15.84
C ASP A 162 -3.85 2.18 16.07
N ARG A 163 -3.32 1.53 15.03
CA ARG A 163 -2.15 0.66 15.15
C ARG A 163 -0.87 1.47 15.29
N CYS A 164 -0.44 1.69 16.51
CA CYS A 164 0.84 2.38 16.80
C CYS A 164 2.05 1.57 16.32
N GLN A 165 3.02 2.24 15.71
CA GLN A 165 4.24 1.64 15.19
C GLN A 165 5.47 2.35 15.76
N TRP A 166 6.49 1.57 16.18
CA TRP A 166 7.69 2.12 16.77
C TRP A 166 8.43 3.09 15.85
N ASP A 167 8.55 2.72 14.57
CA ASP A 167 9.27 3.49 13.55
C ASP A 167 8.52 4.78 13.14
N LEU A 168 7.25 4.89 13.52
CA LEU A 168 6.41 6.06 13.28
C LEU A 168 6.27 6.92 14.57
N ALA A 169 7.31 7.07 15.34
CA ALA A 169 7.30 7.81 16.61
C ALA A 169 6.24 7.30 17.60
N LYS A 170 5.90 6.00 17.56
CA LYS A 170 4.82 5.34 18.31
C LYS A 170 3.42 5.83 17.97
N LEU A 171 3.23 6.36 16.79
CA LEU A 171 1.94 6.82 16.28
C LEU A 171 1.37 5.80 15.30
N SER A 172 0.07 5.89 15.04
CA SER A 172 -0.54 5.24 13.88
C SER A 172 -0.12 5.95 12.58
N PRO A 173 -0.23 5.30 11.42
CA PRO A 173 0.13 5.91 10.14
C PRO A 173 -0.53 7.27 9.87
N ASN A 174 -1.83 7.43 10.22
CA ASN A 174 -2.53 8.69 10.03
C ASN A 174 -2.06 9.77 11.01
N GLU A 175 -1.83 9.41 12.27
CA GLU A 175 -1.27 10.34 13.27
C GLU A 175 0.14 10.75 12.90
N TYR A 176 0.96 9.83 12.41
CA TYR A 176 2.31 10.13 11.97
C TYR A 176 2.33 11.06 10.76
N TYR A 177 1.45 10.83 9.77
CA TYR A 177 1.30 11.76 8.65
C TYR A 177 0.93 13.17 9.12
N HIS A 178 -0.03 13.29 10.05
CA HIS A 178 -0.40 14.58 10.66
C HIS A 178 0.81 15.22 11.34
N TYR A 179 1.51 14.47 12.20
CA TYR A 179 2.66 14.97 12.93
C TYR A 179 3.78 15.50 12.02
N ILE A 180 4.17 14.77 10.98
CA ILE A 180 5.27 15.21 10.10
C ILE A 180 4.88 16.35 9.14
N THR A 181 3.58 16.52 8.89
CA THR A 181 3.10 17.61 8.01
C THR A 181 2.77 18.90 8.76
N THR A 182 2.38 18.83 10.04
CA THR A 182 2.00 19.99 10.85
C THR A 182 3.04 20.35 11.94
N GLY A 183 3.87 19.39 12.34
CA GLY A 183 4.75 19.50 13.51
C GLY A 183 4.03 19.27 14.84
N GLU A 184 2.72 18.99 14.83
CA GLU A 184 1.90 18.80 16.03
C GLU A 184 1.84 17.32 16.40
N TYR A 185 2.50 16.94 17.51
CA TYR A 185 2.38 15.59 18.07
C TYR A 185 1.02 15.45 18.77
N PRO A 186 0.26 14.34 18.59
CA PRO A 186 -1.06 14.16 19.20
C PRO A 186 -1.05 14.40 20.70
N ALA A 187 -1.99 15.21 21.19
CA ALA A 187 -2.05 15.64 22.57
C ALA A 187 -2.24 14.44 23.53
N GLY A 188 -1.40 14.37 24.57
CA GLY A 188 -1.45 13.37 25.62
C GLY A 188 -0.37 12.28 25.54
N MET A 189 0.37 12.17 24.46
CA MET A 189 1.43 11.16 24.25
C MET A 189 2.77 11.78 23.85
N LEU A 190 3.21 12.88 24.46
CA LEU A 190 4.63 13.22 24.32
C LEU A 190 5.44 12.07 24.91
N PRO A 191 6.20 11.32 24.11
CA PRO A 191 7.06 10.28 24.62
C PRO A 191 8.02 10.91 25.64
N LEU A 192 8.20 10.26 26.80
CA LEU A 192 9.07 10.71 27.91
C LEU A 192 10.55 10.98 27.50
N TRP A 193 10.90 10.75 26.24
CA TRP A 193 12.25 10.94 25.67
C TRP A 193 12.36 12.14 24.69
N VAL A 194 11.27 12.87 24.43
CA VAL A 194 11.33 14.18 23.77
C VAL A 194 11.52 15.24 24.85
N LYS A 195 12.76 15.37 25.33
CA LYS A 195 13.22 16.51 26.10
C LYS A 195 14.43 17.12 25.42
#